data_b2492c075ece7d11aeded9853d18d709
#
_entry.id   b2492c075ece7d11aeded9853d18d709
#
_cell.length_a   1.000
_cell.length_b   1.000
_cell.length_c   1.000
_cell.angle_alpha   90.00
_cell.angle_beta   90.00
_cell.angle_gamma   90.00
#
_symmetry.space_group_name_H-M   'P 1'
#
loop_
_entity.id
_entity.type
_entity.pdbx_description
1 polymer ?
#
loop_
_entity_poly.entity_id
_entity_poly.type
_entity_poly.pdbx_seq_one_letter_code
_entity_poly.pdbx_strand_id
1 'polypeptide(L)'
;RDVAPSRGLGDVYKRQVGDGGEGTVETLITAMGGEAVYCVVHDPLMRPVEATYGILGDNRTAVIEMATASGLTLVPVSERNPLRTTTYGTGELIKDAMDRGCRDFLIGIGGSATNDGGTGMLQALGFRFLDRKGNELGLGGQILNQIYEIDCSRALSQLRETSFTIACDVNNPFYGEKGAAYVFARQKGADDAMVRLLDEGLRNFAEVIKRTGRIKIDDIPGAGAAGGLGGGFVAFLKAELKPGIRMVLDALRFDECIRGADLIITGEGKLDKQTCMGKTPCGVLQAGMRQGIPVIVMGG
;
A
#
# COMPACT_ATOMS: atom_id res chain seq x y z
N ARG A 1 -13.93 1.50 -24.41
CA ARG A 1 -15.31 0.97 -24.22
C ARG A 1 -15.42 -0.26 -25.10
N ASP A 2 -15.26 -1.46 -24.52
CA ASP A 2 -15.58 -2.69 -25.24
C ASP A 2 -17.06 -2.94 -25.10
N VAL A 3 -17.80 -2.53 -26.12
CA VAL A 3 -19.22 -2.89 -26.29
C VAL A 3 -19.26 -4.21 -27.06
N ALA A 4 -19.60 -5.29 -26.37
CA ALA A 4 -19.89 -6.55 -27.08
C ALA A 4 -21.23 -6.37 -27.84
N PRO A 5 -21.31 -6.63 -29.17
CA PRO A 5 -22.56 -6.53 -29.90
C PRO A 5 -23.53 -7.58 -29.35
N SER A 6 -24.53 -7.12 -28.62
CA SER A 6 -25.57 -7.97 -28.08
C SER A 6 -26.72 -8.07 -29.10
N ARG A 7 -27.00 -9.27 -29.57
CA ARG A 7 -28.24 -9.51 -30.33
C ARG A 7 -29.41 -9.49 -29.35
N GLY A 8 -30.01 -8.31 -29.14
CA GLY A 8 -31.29 -8.18 -28.45
C GLY A 8 -31.29 -8.03 -26.93
N LEU A 9 -30.13 -7.79 -26.27
CA LEU A 9 -30.02 -7.71 -24.81
C LEU A 9 -29.57 -6.32 -24.28
N GLY A 10 -29.63 -5.26 -25.08
CA GLY A 10 -29.12 -3.94 -24.64
C GLY A 10 -27.59 -3.83 -24.68
N ASP A 11 -27.06 -2.73 -24.15
CA ASP A 11 -25.63 -2.47 -24.13
C ASP A 11 -24.96 -3.19 -22.95
N VAL A 12 -23.91 -3.98 -23.22
CA VAL A 12 -23.11 -4.67 -22.20
C VAL A 12 -21.72 -4.06 -22.13
N TYR A 13 -21.34 -3.60 -20.94
CA TYR A 13 -20.02 -3.06 -20.65
C TYR A 13 -19.26 -4.01 -19.75
N LYS A 14 -18.10 -4.51 -20.20
CA LYS A 14 -17.22 -5.35 -19.39
C LYS A 14 -16.10 -4.51 -18.77
N ARG A 15 -15.85 -4.67 -17.47
CA ARG A 15 -14.73 -4.08 -16.75
C ARG A 15 -14.07 -5.12 -15.87
N GLN A 16 -12.77 -5.25 -15.99
CA GLN A 16 -11.97 -6.02 -15.05
C GLN A 16 -11.67 -5.14 -13.83
N VAL A 17 -11.80 -5.70 -12.65
CA VAL A 17 -11.61 -4.98 -11.39
C VAL A 17 -10.73 -5.84 -10.49
N GLY A 18 -9.62 -5.26 -9.99
CA GLY A 18 -8.78 -5.85 -8.95
C GLY A 18 -9.24 -5.43 -7.54
N ASP A 19 -8.66 -6.02 -6.52
CA ASP A 19 -8.96 -5.74 -5.11
C ASP A 19 -7.88 -4.90 -4.39
N GLY A 20 -6.92 -4.36 -5.12
CA GLY A 20 -5.81 -3.58 -4.55
C GLY A 20 -4.61 -4.44 -4.14
N GLY A 21 -4.66 -5.75 -4.37
CA GLY A 21 -3.56 -6.68 -4.16
C GLY A 21 -2.71 -6.89 -5.42
N GLU A 22 -2.12 -8.08 -5.53
CA GLU A 22 -1.31 -8.49 -6.69
C GLU A 22 -2.10 -8.40 -8.00
N GLY A 23 -1.49 -7.84 -9.06
CA GLY A 23 -2.13 -7.61 -10.37
C GLY A 23 -2.94 -6.31 -10.48
N THR A 24 -2.95 -5.47 -9.46
CA THR A 24 -3.63 -4.16 -9.49
C THR A 24 -3.01 -3.23 -10.53
N VAL A 25 -1.69 -3.23 -10.68
CA VAL A 25 -0.96 -2.44 -11.70
C VAL A 25 -1.45 -2.79 -13.09
N GLU A 26 -1.42 -4.07 -13.46
CA GLU A 26 -1.85 -4.54 -14.78
C GLU A 26 -3.33 -4.23 -15.05
N THR A 27 -4.18 -4.46 -14.04
CA THR A 27 -5.61 -4.18 -14.14
C THR A 27 -5.90 -2.71 -14.42
N LEU A 28 -5.25 -1.79 -13.70
CA LEU A 28 -5.48 -0.35 -13.87
C LEU A 28 -4.88 0.17 -15.17
N ILE A 29 -3.69 -0.28 -15.59
CA ILE A 29 -3.11 0.06 -16.89
C ILE A 29 -4.04 -0.39 -18.02
N THR A 30 -4.54 -1.63 -17.96
CA THR A 30 -5.46 -2.16 -18.99
C THR A 30 -6.76 -1.36 -19.06
N ALA A 31 -7.30 -0.94 -17.93
CA ALA A 31 -8.59 -0.26 -17.87
C ALA A 31 -8.52 1.24 -18.20
N MET A 32 -7.42 1.90 -17.87
CA MET A 32 -7.27 3.36 -17.96
C MET A 32 -6.24 3.80 -19.00
N GLY A 33 -5.58 2.86 -19.64
CA GLY A 33 -4.42 3.13 -20.48
C GLY A 33 -3.18 3.44 -19.61
N GLY A 34 -2.04 3.53 -20.25
CA GLY A 34 -0.77 3.79 -19.59
C GLY A 34 0.28 2.75 -19.94
N GLU A 35 1.34 2.72 -19.17
CA GLU A 35 2.46 1.81 -19.40
C GLU A 35 3.03 1.24 -18.11
N ALA A 36 3.63 0.06 -18.21
CA ALA A 36 4.44 -0.52 -17.14
C ALA A 36 5.87 0.02 -17.24
N VAL A 37 6.39 0.48 -16.11
CA VAL A 37 7.77 0.99 -15.97
C VAL A 37 8.58 -0.03 -15.20
N TYR A 38 9.74 -0.38 -15.74
CA TYR A 38 10.72 -1.26 -15.12
C TYR A 38 11.90 -0.44 -14.62
N CYS A 39 12.31 -0.64 -13.38
CA CYS A 39 13.48 0.00 -12.80
C CYS A 39 14.21 -0.93 -11.84
N VAL A 40 15.49 -0.68 -11.64
CA VAL A 40 16.29 -1.40 -10.66
C VAL A 40 16.25 -0.62 -9.35
N VAL A 41 15.78 -1.27 -8.30
CA VAL A 41 15.69 -0.75 -6.92
C VAL A 41 16.32 -1.76 -5.96
N HIS A 42 16.25 -1.51 -4.66
CA HIS A 42 16.75 -2.46 -3.67
C HIS A 42 15.63 -3.35 -3.11
N ASP A 43 15.94 -4.64 -2.96
CA ASP A 43 15.10 -5.60 -2.25
C ASP A 43 15.08 -5.33 -0.74
N PRO A 44 14.29 -6.08 0.08
CA PRO A 44 14.26 -5.88 1.53
C PRO A 44 15.61 -6.06 2.24
N LEU A 45 16.57 -6.72 1.62
CA LEU A 45 17.93 -6.96 2.12
C LEU A 45 18.98 -6.07 1.47
N MET A 46 18.56 -5.02 0.75
CA MET A 46 19.44 -4.08 0.06
C MET A 46 20.25 -4.69 -1.08
N ARG A 47 19.69 -5.67 -1.78
CA ARG A 47 20.25 -6.22 -3.03
C ARG A 47 19.51 -5.60 -4.21
N PRO A 48 20.19 -5.35 -5.34
CA PRO A 48 19.53 -4.88 -6.55
C PRO A 48 18.45 -5.87 -7.02
N VAL A 49 17.27 -5.38 -7.34
CA VAL A 49 16.16 -6.15 -7.91
C VAL A 49 15.46 -5.33 -8.99
N GLU A 50 15.06 -5.98 -10.07
CA GLU A 50 14.18 -5.37 -11.05
C GLU A 50 12.76 -5.37 -10.48
N ALA A 51 12.16 -4.19 -10.42
CA ALA A 51 10.80 -4.00 -9.95
C ALA A 51 9.98 -3.24 -10.99
N THR A 52 8.66 -3.38 -10.90
CA THR A 52 7.72 -2.81 -11.88
C THR A 52 6.66 -2.00 -11.16
N TYR A 53 6.28 -0.88 -11.77
CA TYR A 53 5.10 -0.10 -11.41
C TYR A 53 4.39 0.43 -12.66
N GLY A 54 3.18 0.97 -12.52
CA GLY A 54 2.41 1.52 -13.63
C GLY A 54 2.39 3.04 -13.62
N ILE A 55 2.45 3.67 -14.80
CA ILE A 55 2.02 5.06 -15.00
C ILE A 55 0.74 5.03 -15.83
N LEU A 56 -0.35 5.59 -15.31
CA LEU A 56 -1.64 5.59 -15.99
C LEU A 56 -1.67 6.59 -17.15
N GLY A 57 -2.68 6.47 -18.03
CA GLY A 57 -2.79 7.26 -19.25
C GLY A 57 -2.93 8.78 -19.06
N ASP A 58 -3.09 9.26 -17.82
CA ASP A 58 -3.03 10.67 -17.48
C ASP A 58 -1.60 11.22 -17.34
N ASN A 59 -0.58 10.35 -17.41
CA ASN A 59 0.84 10.63 -17.21
C ASN A 59 1.15 11.33 -15.86
N ARG A 60 0.28 11.16 -14.88
CA ARG A 60 0.35 11.80 -13.57
C ARG A 60 0.18 10.82 -12.41
N THR A 61 -0.63 9.78 -12.61
CA THR A 61 -0.93 8.79 -11.60
C THR A 61 0.01 7.59 -11.72
N ALA A 62 0.73 7.29 -10.65
CA ALA A 62 1.53 6.07 -10.51
C ALA A 62 0.78 5.03 -9.68
N VAL A 63 0.82 3.77 -10.13
CA VAL A 63 0.28 2.61 -9.40
C VAL A 63 1.44 1.71 -8.99
N ILE A 64 1.63 1.49 -7.70
CA ILE A 64 2.75 0.74 -7.15
C ILE A 64 2.22 -0.40 -6.28
N GLU A 65 2.73 -1.59 -6.50
CA GLU A 65 2.62 -2.72 -5.56
C GLU A 65 3.94 -2.80 -4.78
N MET A 66 3.91 -2.46 -3.49
CA MET A 66 5.14 -2.41 -2.69
C MET A 66 5.88 -3.75 -2.65
N ALA A 67 5.18 -4.85 -2.87
CA ALA A 67 5.75 -6.19 -2.86
C ALA A 67 6.76 -6.43 -3.99
N THR A 68 6.75 -5.65 -5.07
CA THR A 68 7.73 -5.75 -6.16
C THR A 68 9.14 -5.33 -5.72
N ALA A 69 9.25 -4.48 -4.68
CA ALA A 69 10.52 -4.04 -4.11
C ALA A 69 10.71 -4.45 -2.64
N SER A 70 9.62 -4.60 -1.86
CA SER A 70 9.73 -4.86 -0.42
C SER A 70 8.90 -6.08 0.02
N GLY A 71 8.64 -6.99 -0.92
CA GLY A 71 7.78 -8.17 -0.74
C GLY A 71 8.46 -9.35 -0.07
N LEU A 72 7.65 -10.18 0.61
CA LEU A 72 8.10 -11.39 1.30
C LEU A 72 8.64 -12.45 0.35
N THR A 73 8.17 -12.47 -0.90
CA THR A 73 8.62 -13.40 -1.95
C THR A 73 10.05 -13.13 -2.41
N LEU A 74 10.55 -11.91 -2.22
CA LEU A 74 11.93 -11.53 -2.54
C LEU A 74 12.95 -12.02 -1.49
N VAL A 75 12.47 -12.47 -0.32
CA VAL A 75 13.34 -12.88 0.79
C VAL A 75 13.26 -14.39 0.96
N PRO A 76 14.36 -15.14 0.73
CA PRO A 76 14.43 -16.56 1.03
C PRO A 76 14.01 -16.85 2.47
N VAL A 77 13.32 -17.95 2.70
CA VAL A 77 12.80 -18.31 4.04
C VAL A 77 13.91 -18.28 5.11
N SER A 78 15.09 -18.77 4.76
CA SER A 78 16.26 -18.81 5.66
C SER A 78 16.85 -17.44 6.01
N GLU A 79 16.52 -16.40 5.25
CA GLU A 79 17.06 -15.05 5.42
C GLU A 79 16.01 -14.07 5.98
N ARG A 80 14.77 -14.54 6.21
CA ARG A 80 13.69 -13.70 6.74
C ARG A 80 14.03 -13.23 8.15
N ASN A 81 14.15 -11.93 8.28
CA ASN A 81 14.41 -11.27 9.57
C ASN A 81 13.89 -9.82 9.55
N PRO A 82 12.72 -9.53 10.14
CA PRO A 82 12.12 -8.21 10.08
C PRO A 82 12.88 -7.12 10.89
N LEU A 83 13.90 -7.49 11.66
CA LEU A 83 14.83 -6.51 12.23
C LEU A 83 15.77 -5.92 11.16
N ARG A 84 16.02 -6.66 10.06
CA ARG A 84 16.97 -6.27 9.01
C ARG A 84 16.31 -5.83 7.72
N THR A 85 15.12 -6.38 7.41
CA THR A 85 14.41 -6.04 6.18
C THR A 85 13.88 -4.62 6.20
N THR A 86 13.93 -3.93 5.05
CA THR A 86 13.61 -2.52 4.91
C THR A 86 12.65 -2.26 3.76
N THR A 87 11.88 -1.18 3.88
CA THR A 87 11.00 -0.64 2.83
C THR A 87 11.72 0.33 1.88
N TYR A 88 13.05 0.39 1.88
CA TYR A 88 13.84 1.37 1.12
C TYR A 88 13.50 1.34 -0.38
N GLY A 89 13.44 0.15 -0.98
CA GLY A 89 13.09 0.00 -2.40
C GLY A 89 11.70 0.52 -2.76
N THR A 90 10.72 0.43 -1.84
CA THR A 90 9.42 1.08 -2.05
C THR A 90 9.56 2.59 -2.18
N GLY A 91 10.43 3.21 -1.40
CA GLY A 91 10.73 4.64 -1.52
C GLY A 91 11.44 4.99 -2.82
N GLU A 92 12.32 4.10 -3.33
CA GLU A 92 12.97 4.28 -4.63
C GLU A 92 11.97 4.22 -5.78
N LEU A 93 10.97 3.30 -5.74
CA LEU A 93 9.88 3.27 -6.73
C LEU A 93 9.10 4.58 -6.75
N ILE A 94 8.74 5.09 -5.56
CA ILE A 94 8.03 6.38 -5.43
C ILE A 94 8.89 7.50 -6.02
N LYS A 95 10.19 7.53 -5.70
CA LYS A 95 11.11 8.54 -6.20
C LYS A 95 11.24 8.49 -7.72
N ASP A 96 11.43 7.31 -8.32
CA ASP A 96 11.53 7.15 -9.79
C ASP A 96 10.25 7.65 -10.49
N ALA A 97 9.07 7.30 -9.97
CA ALA A 97 7.80 7.78 -10.51
C ALA A 97 7.64 9.31 -10.37
N MET A 98 8.09 9.90 -9.24
CA MET A 98 8.09 11.35 -9.04
C MET A 98 9.04 12.06 -10.01
N ASP A 99 10.22 11.50 -10.26
CA ASP A 99 11.22 12.03 -11.20
C ASP A 99 10.69 11.97 -12.66
N ARG A 100 9.76 11.04 -12.96
CA ARG A 100 9.01 10.97 -14.24
C ARG A 100 7.79 11.89 -14.30
N GLY A 101 7.51 12.66 -13.26
CA GLY A 101 6.42 13.63 -13.25
C GLY A 101 5.16 13.19 -12.53
N CYS A 102 5.08 11.97 -12.02
CA CYS A 102 3.91 11.52 -11.26
C CYS A 102 3.75 12.31 -9.96
N ARG A 103 2.49 12.61 -9.60
CA ARG A 103 2.13 13.33 -8.38
C ARG A 103 0.95 12.71 -7.63
N ASP A 104 0.25 11.77 -8.24
CA ASP A 104 -0.84 11.03 -7.63
C ASP A 104 -0.44 9.56 -7.54
N PHE A 105 -0.46 9.00 -6.34
CA PHE A 105 0.03 7.64 -6.08
C PHE A 105 -1.06 6.74 -5.53
N LEU A 106 -1.26 5.60 -6.18
CA LEU A 106 -2.09 4.49 -5.74
C LEU A 106 -1.17 3.35 -5.34
N ILE A 107 -1.08 3.02 -4.06
CA ILE A 107 -0.07 2.07 -3.58
C ILE A 107 -0.73 0.91 -2.83
N GLY A 108 -0.53 -0.30 -3.33
CA GLY A 108 -0.85 -1.53 -2.63
C GLY A 108 0.27 -1.91 -1.65
N ILE A 109 -0.07 -2.13 -0.37
CA ILE A 109 0.92 -2.46 0.67
C ILE A 109 0.85 -3.91 1.16
N GLY A 110 0.12 -4.78 0.45
CA GLY A 110 0.08 -6.22 0.73
C GLY A 110 1.41 -6.92 0.51
N GLY A 111 1.57 -8.11 1.10
CA GLY A 111 2.72 -8.99 0.85
C GLY A 111 4.07 -8.56 1.42
N SER A 112 4.14 -7.62 2.36
CA SER A 112 5.38 -7.04 2.88
C SER A 112 6.31 -8.03 3.61
N ALA A 113 7.63 -7.88 3.44
CA ALA A 113 8.67 -8.58 4.20
C ALA A 113 9.13 -7.83 5.45
N THR A 114 8.65 -6.62 5.69
CA THR A 114 9.27 -5.60 6.53
C THR A 114 8.46 -5.30 7.79
N ASN A 115 9.12 -4.78 8.82
CA ASN A 115 8.50 -4.23 10.03
C ASN A 115 9.31 -3.02 10.53
N ASP A 116 9.57 -2.09 9.63
CA ASP A 116 10.40 -0.91 9.86
C ASP A 116 9.59 0.38 10.02
N GLY A 117 8.25 0.30 10.17
CA GLY A 117 7.40 1.48 10.31
C GLY A 117 7.41 2.40 9.09
N GLY A 118 7.95 1.94 7.96
CA GLY A 118 8.13 2.75 6.74
C GLY A 118 9.38 3.63 6.76
N THR A 119 10.28 3.46 7.75
CA THR A 119 11.50 4.29 7.85
C THR A 119 12.39 4.17 6.63
N GLY A 120 12.56 2.96 6.07
CA GLY A 120 13.36 2.76 4.86
C GLY A 120 12.80 3.53 3.66
N MET A 121 11.49 3.44 3.40
CA MET A 121 10.82 4.22 2.38
C MET A 121 11.08 5.73 2.56
N LEU A 122 10.92 6.22 3.78
CA LEU A 122 11.13 7.63 4.09
C LEU A 122 12.61 8.03 3.90
N GLN A 123 13.58 7.16 4.23
CA GLN A 123 15.00 7.43 4.00
C GLN A 123 15.31 7.56 2.50
N ALA A 124 14.74 6.72 1.64
CA ALA A 124 14.87 6.87 0.19
C ALA A 124 14.26 8.18 -0.34
N LEU A 125 13.27 8.73 0.36
CA LEU A 125 12.64 10.02 0.07
C LEU A 125 13.32 11.23 0.75
N GLY A 126 14.49 11.00 1.41
CA GLY A 126 15.33 12.05 1.96
C GLY A 126 15.07 12.41 3.43
N PHE A 127 14.23 11.67 4.15
CA PHE A 127 14.12 11.79 5.60
C PHE A 127 15.32 11.12 6.27
N ARG A 128 15.71 11.63 7.45
CA ARG A 128 16.78 11.03 8.25
C ARG A 128 16.28 10.75 9.65
N PHE A 129 16.68 9.61 10.19
CA PHE A 129 16.37 9.19 11.56
C PHE A 129 17.66 9.20 12.36
N LEU A 130 17.70 9.95 13.45
CA LEU A 130 18.89 10.21 14.23
C LEU A 130 18.78 9.61 15.64
N ASP A 131 19.89 9.12 16.15
CA ASP A 131 20.02 8.70 17.55
C ASP A 131 20.16 9.91 18.50
N ARG A 132 20.27 9.65 19.81
CA ARG A 132 20.43 10.70 20.83
C ARG A 132 21.72 11.51 20.70
N LYS A 133 22.70 11.01 19.94
CA LYS A 133 23.97 11.69 19.68
C LYS A 133 23.98 12.46 18.38
N GLY A 134 22.86 12.41 17.63
CA GLY A 134 22.75 13.04 16.32
C GLY A 134 23.35 12.21 15.17
N ASN A 135 23.73 10.94 15.41
CA ASN A 135 24.19 10.06 14.34
C ASN A 135 23.01 9.52 13.54
N GLU A 136 23.17 9.43 12.23
CA GLU A 136 22.18 8.85 11.34
C GLU A 136 22.09 7.33 11.55
N LEU A 137 20.87 6.85 11.71
CA LEU A 137 20.59 5.42 11.87
C LEU A 137 20.55 4.71 10.53
N GLY A 138 20.89 3.41 10.53
CA GLY A 138 20.81 2.54 9.37
C GLY A 138 19.36 2.20 8.94
N LEU A 139 19.15 0.95 8.51
CA LEU A 139 17.90 0.45 7.96
C LEU A 139 17.33 -0.71 8.80
N GLY A 140 16.06 -1.04 8.52
CA GLY A 140 15.35 -2.17 9.10
C GLY A 140 14.66 -1.88 10.42
N GLY A 141 13.86 -2.84 10.90
CA GLY A 141 13.09 -2.69 12.15
C GLY A 141 13.93 -2.49 13.40
N GLN A 142 15.19 -2.92 13.39
CA GLN A 142 16.13 -2.80 14.51
C GLN A 142 16.44 -1.35 14.92
N ILE A 143 16.26 -0.37 14.03
CA ILE A 143 16.58 1.02 14.35
C ILE A 143 15.49 1.72 15.15
N LEU A 144 14.25 1.21 15.11
CA LEU A 144 13.06 1.89 15.63
C LEU A 144 13.19 2.30 17.10
N ASN A 145 13.82 1.45 17.95
CA ASN A 145 14.07 1.74 19.35
C ASN A 145 15.15 2.81 19.59
N GLN A 146 15.96 3.11 18.58
CA GLN A 146 17.07 4.04 18.67
C GLN A 146 16.70 5.43 18.15
N ILE A 147 15.58 5.57 17.45
CA ILE A 147 15.12 6.85 16.89
C ILE A 147 14.84 7.82 18.04
N TYR A 148 15.53 8.94 18.02
CA TYR A 148 15.34 10.05 18.94
C TYR A 148 14.85 11.31 18.25
N GLU A 149 15.33 11.58 17.03
CA GLU A 149 14.98 12.75 16.23
C GLU A 149 14.71 12.36 14.78
N ILE A 150 13.84 13.11 14.12
CA ILE A 150 13.47 12.95 12.71
C ILE A 150 13.82 14.26 11.99
N ASP A 151 14.79 14.19 11.11
CA ASP A 151 15.19 15.31 10.28
C ASP A 151 14.56 15.21 8.89
N CYS A 152 13.75 16.20 8.56
CA CYS A 152 13.05 16.34 7.27
C CYS A 152 13.73 17.35 6.33
N SER A 153 14.89 17.88 6.68
CA SER A 153 15.54 18.99 5.94
C SER A 153 15.93 18.60 4.50
N ARG A 154 16.16 17.32 4.26
CA ARG A 154 16.54 16.76 2.95
C ARG A 154 15.39 16.03 2.26
N ALA A 155 14.18 16.03 2.84
CA ALA A 155 13.02 15.41 2.21
C ALA A 155 12.72 16.06 0.86
N LEU A 156 12.40 15.23 -0.13
CA LEU A 156 12.13 15.68 -1.50
C LEU A 156 11.02 16.73 -1.52
N SER A 157 11.29 17.89 -2.14
CA SER A 157 10.34 19.00 -2.18
C SER A 157 9.04 18.66 -2.90
N GLN A 158 9.10 17.76 -3.89
CA GLN A 158 7.97 17.26 -4.67
C GLN A 158 6.89 16.60 -3.80
N LEU A 159 7.25 16.04 -2.63
CA LEU A 159 6.30 15.43 -1.69
C LEU A 159 5.19 16.38 -1.23
N ARG A 160 5.42 17.71 -1.29
CA ARG A 160 4.42 18.71 -0.92
C ARG A 160 3.24 18.79 -1.89
N GLU A 161 3.47 18.43 -3.14
CA GLU A 161 2.52 18.49 -4.25
C GLU A 161 2.00 17.10 -4.65
N THR A 162 2.33 16.10 -3.83
CA THR A 162 2.04 14.70 -4.14
C THR A 162 0.93 14.18 -3.23
N SER A 163 -0.04 13.48 -3.83
CA SER A 163 -1.10 12.79 -3.11
C SER A 163 -0.81 11.28 -3.05
N PHE A 164 -1.18 10.65 -1.92
CA PHE A 164 -1.00 9.23 -1.70
C PHE A 164 -2.29 8.57 -1.24
N THR A 165 -2.75 7.58 -1.97
CA THR A 165 -3.85 6.69 -1.57
C THR A 165 -3.30 5.28 -1.42
N ILE A 166 -3.47 4.69 -0.24
CA ILE A 166 -2.88 3.41 0.12
C ILE A 166 -3.99 2.36 0.26
N ALA A 167 -3.88 1.29 -0.52
CA ALA A 167 -4.75 0.13 -0.39
C ALA A 167 -4.42 -0.63 0.90
N CYS A 168 -5.35 -0.64 1.84
CA CYS A 168 -5.20 -1.26 3.14
C CYS A 168 -6.50 -1.95 3.57
N ASP A 169 -6.49 -3.29 3.59
CA ASP A 169 -7.66 -4.12 3.93
C ASP A 169 -7.63 -4.63 5.38
N VAL A 170 -6.68 -4.14 6.19
CA VAL A 170 -6.56 -4.48 7.60
C VAL A 170 -6.72 -3.24 8.49
N ASN A 171 -7.24 -3.44 9.70
CA ASN A 171 -7.52 -2.36 10.66
C ASN A 171 -6.57 -2.37 11.86
N ASN A 172 -5.46 -3.12 11.77
CA ASN A 172 -4.52 -3.26 12.88
C ASN A 172 -3.90 -1.91 13.25
N PRO A 173 -3.85 -1.57 14.56
CA PRO A 173 -3.16 -0.38 15.05
C PRO A 173 -1.65 -0.49 14.83
N PHE A 174 -0.93 0.61 15.02
CA PHE A 174 0.48 0.69 14.72
C PHE A 174 1.33 -0.26 15.57
N TYR A 175 1.06 -0.33 16.87
CA TYR A 175 1.73 -1.20 17.84
C TYR A 175 0.73 -1.83 18.84
N GLY A 176 1.24 -2.66 19.76
CA GLY A 176 0.47 -3.37 20.78
C GLY A 176 0.05 -4.77 20.33
N GLU A 177 -0.68 -5.50 21.18
CA GLU A 177 -1.03 -6.92 20.95
C GLU A 177 -1.76 -7.18 19.62
N LYS A 178 -2.53 -6.19 19.14
CA LYS A 178 -3.21 -6.23 17.83
C LYS A 178 -2.46 -5.46 16.75
N GLY A 179 -1.27 -4.95 17.05
CA GLY A 179 -0.45 -4.13 16.16
C GLY A 179 0.39 -4.92 15.18
N ALA A 180 1.19 -4.18 14.41
CA ALA A 180 1.99 -4.70 13.30
C ALA A 180 2.89 -5.87 13.69
N ALA A 181 3.66 -5.73 14.77
CA ALA A 181 4.66 -6.73 15.15
C ALA A 181 4.00 -8.02 15.65
N TYR A 182 3.07 -7.92 16.60
CA TYR A 182 2.43 -9.10 17.17
C TYR A 182 1.63 -9.91 16.16
N VAL A 183 0.97 -9.25 15.21
CA VAL A 183 0.09 -9.92 14.24
C VAL A 183 0.87 -10.43 13.04
N PHE A 184 1.85 -9.67 12.53
CA PHE A 184 2.42 -9.96 11.21
C PHE A 184 3.93 -10.29 11.22
N ALA A 185 4.70 -10.03 12.29
CA ALA A 185 6.14 -10.20 12.22
C ALA A 185 6.59 -11.67 12.19
N ARG A 186 5.83 -12.60 12.79
CA ARG A 186 6.19 -14.03 12.79
C ARG A 186 6.25 -14.64 11.39
N GLN A 187 5.31 -14.32 10.51
CA GLN A 187 5.35 -14.80 9.12
C GLN A 187 6.54 -14.24 8.33
N LYS A 188 7.15 -13.15 8.82
CA LYS A 188 8.34 -12.50 8.27
C LYS A 188 9.65 -13.00 8.91
N GLY A 189 9.58 -14.05 9.73
CA GLY A 189 10.73 -14.71 10.35
C GLY A 189 11.06 -14.23 11.76
N ALA A 190 10.20 -13.45 12.43
CA ALA A 190 10.44 -13.04 13.82
C ALA A 190 10.13 -14.16 14.80
N ASP A 191 11.03 -14.35 15.76
CA ASP A 191 10.75 -15.07 17.00
C ASP A 191 10.05 -14.15 18.03
N ASP A 192 9.71 -14.69 19.20
CA ASP A 192 8.99 -13.95 20.24
C ASP A 192 9.79 -12.79 20.84
N ALA A 193 11.12 -12.88 20.88
CA ALA A 193 11.97 -11.79 21.34
C ALA A 193 12.01 -10.65 20.31
N MET A 194 12.14 -10.99 19.05
CA MET A 194 12.06 -10.03 17.95
C MET A 194 10.70 -9.33 17.88
N VAL A 195 9.59 -10.08 18.07
CA VAL A 195 8.23 -9.47 18.09
C VAL A 195 8.14 -8.39 19.15
N ARG A 196 8.60 -8.67 20.39
CA ARG A 196 8.60 -7.68 21.48
C ARG A 196 9.46 -6.47 21.14
N LEU A 197 10.68 -6.71 20.64
CA LEU A 197 11.62 -5.64 20.28
C LEU A 197 11.06 -4.74 19.18
N LEU A 198 10.40 -5.32 18.16
CA LEU A 198 9.77 -4.59 17.08
C LEU A 198 8.56 -3.77 17.56
N ASP A 199 7.74 -4.33 18.47
CA ASP A 199 6.61 -3.60 19.04
C ASP A 199 7.04 -2.42 19.89
N GLU A 200 8.03 -2.62 20.74
CA GLU A 200 8.66 -1.54 21.53
C GLU A 200 9.24 -0.46 20.61
N GLY A 201 9.87 -0.88 19.50
CA GLY A 201 10.40 0.03 18.48
C GLY A 201 9.32 0.86 17.81
N LEU A 202 8.22 0.23 17.39
CA LEU A 202 7.08 0.94 16.81
C LEU A 202 6.45 1.91 17.81
N ARG A 203 6.36 1.54 19.10
CA ARG A 203 5.89 2.41 20.17
C ARG A 203 6.81 3.62 20.35
N ASN A 204 8.14 3.39 20.42
CA ASN A 204 9.08 4.50 20.47
C ASN A 204 8.96 5.42 19.26
N PHE A 205 8.85 4.85 18.06
CA PHE A 205 8.73 5.65 16.84
C PHE A 205 7.43 6.48 16.83
N ALA A 206 6.30 5.92 17.28
CA ALA A 206 5.05 6.66 17.42
C ALA A 206 5.17 7.84 18.39
N GLU A 207 5.86 7.66 19.54
CA GLU A 207 6.12 8.75 20.49
C GLU A 207 7.05 9.83 19.90
N VAL A 208 8.04 9.45 19.10
CA VAL A 208 8.88 10.43 18.41
C VAL A 208 8.08 11.21 17.39
N ILE A 209 7.25 10.54 16.57
CA ILE A 209 6.35 11.19 15.61
C ILE A 209 5.46 12.22 16.32
N LYS A 210 4.84 11.83 17.44
CA LYS A 210 3.97 12.70 18.22
C LYS A 210 4.70 13.96 18.74
N ARG A 211 5.96 13.81 19.19
CA ARG A 211 6.79 14.95 19.66
C ARG A 211 7.12 15.94 18.55
N THR A 212 7.11 15.54 17.28
CA THR A 212 7.32 16.44 16.14
C THR A 212 6.08 17.28 15.77
N GLY A 213 4.98 17.17 16.53
CA GLY A 213 3.71 17.84 16.26
C GLY A 213 2.92 17.24 15.10
N ARG A 214 3.32 16.04 14.63
CA ARG A 214 2.58 15.30 13.62
C ARG A 214 1.38 14.58 14.23
N ILE A 215 0.58 13.95 13.36
CA ILE A 215 -0.60 13.19 13.77
C ILE A 215 -0.24 12.05 14.74
N LYS A 216 -1.11 11.79 15.70
CA LYS A 216 -1.04 10.61 16.54
C LYS A 216 -1.47 9.39 15.72
N ILE A 217 -0.57 8.43 15.50
CA ILE A 217 -0.82 7.26 14.63
C ILE A 217 -1.22 5.99 15.39
N ASP A 218 -1.21 6.03 16.71
CA ASP A 218 -1.36 4.86 17.57
C ASP A 218 -2.60 4.04 17.24
N ASP A 219 -3.75 4.71 17.12
CA ASP A 219 -5.07 4.10 16.99
C ASP A 219 -5.68 4.27 15.58
N ILE A 220 -4.87 4.72 14.60
CA ILE A 220 -5.36 4.85 13.22
C ILE A 220 -5.57 3.45 12.64
N PRO A 221 -6.79 3.08 12.22
CA PRO A 221 -7.05 1.80 11.60
C PRO A 221 -6.16 1.62 10.36
N GLY A 222 -5.43 0.50 10.30
CA GLY A 222 -4.52 0.21 9.19
C GLY A 222 -3.10 0.79 9.34
N ALA A 223 -2.84 1.60 10.38
CA ALA A 223 -1.48 2.12 10.60
C ALA A 223 -0.43 1.00 10.78
N GLY A 224 -0.83 -0.15 11.35
CA GLY A 224 0.02 -1.34 11.52
C GLY A 224 0.20 -2.16 10.24
N ALA A 225 -0.53 -1.88 9.16
CA ALA A 225 -0.41 -2.61 7.92
C ALA A 225 1.04 -2.57 7.38
N ALA A 226 1.47 -3.68 6.78
CA ALA A 226 2.80 -3.83 6.20
C ALA A 226 3.95 -3.49 7.17
N GLY A 227 3.81 -3.91 8.45
CA GLY A 227 4.85 -3.66 9.44
C GLY A 227 4.99 -2.20 9.87
N GLY A 228 3.88 -1.46 9.86
CA GLY A 228 3.82 -0.05 10.20
C GLY A 228 4.00 0.89 9.01
N LEU A 229 4.19 0.38 7.79
CA LEU A 229 4.32 1.21 6.59
C LEU A 229 3.09 2.10 6.40
N GLY A 230 1.86 1.58 6.66
CA GLY A 230 0.63 2.37 6.63
C GLY A 230 0.72 3.61 7.52
N GLY A 231 1.20 3.47 8.75
CA GLY A 231 1.43 4.59 9.67
C GLY A 231 2.48 5.57 9.17
N GLY A 232 3.58 5.07 8.59
CA GLY A 232 4.61 5.89 7.95
C GLY A 232 4.03 6.78 6.84
N PHE A 233 3.22 6.22 5.94
CA PHE A 233 2.54 6.97 4.89
C PHE A 233 1.63 8.06 5.46
N VAL A 234 0.81 7.73 6.45
CA VAL A 234 -0.11 8.70 7.06
C VAL A 234 0.64 9.82 7.75
N ALA A 235 1.64 9.49 8.59
CA ALA A 235 2.34 10.47 9.42
C ALA A 235 3.21 11.45 8.63
N PHE A 236 3.84 11.00 7.55
CA PHE A 236 4.84 11.79 6.83
C PHE A 236 4.37 12.28 5.47
N LEU A 237 3.54 11.52 4.79
CA LEU A 237 3.08 11.80 3.43
C LEU A 237 1.59 12.17 3.36
N LYS A 238 0.92 12.29 4.51
CA LYS A 238 -0.52 12.64 4.62
C LYS A 238 -1.41 11.71 3.78
N ALA A 239 -1.01 10.44 3.67
CA ALA A 239 -1.69 9.48 2.86
C ALA A 239 -3.08 9.14 3.40
N GLU A 240 -4.00 8.85 2.50
CA GLU A 240 -5.31 8.29 2.81
C GLU A 240 -5.24 6.76 2.74
N LEU A 241 -5.63 6.08 3.83
CA LEU A 241 -5.79 4.62 3.83
C LEU A 241 -7.20 4.27 3.38
N LYS A 242 -7.33 3.45 2.34
CA LYS A 242 -8.63 2.99 1.80
C LYS A 242 -8.63 1.47 1.63
N PRO A 243 -9.79 0.80 1.73
CA PRO A 243 -9.92 -0.56 1.24
C PRO A 243 -9.45 -0.66 -0.23
N GLY A 244 -8.69 -1.71 -0.57
CA GLY A 244 -8.09 -1.85 -1.89
C GLY A 244 -9.12 -1.79 -3.01
N ILE A 245 -10.24 -2.50 -2.85
CA ILE A 245 -11.34 -2.44 -3.83
C ILE A 245 -11.88 -1.01 -4.01
N ARG A 246 -11.98 -0.23 -2.92
CA ARG A 246 -12.47 1.15 -3.01
C ARG A 246 -11.48 2.04 -3.77
N MET A 247 -10.19 1.90 -3.52
CA MET A 247 -9.14 2.59 -4.26
C MET A 247 -9.25 2.29 -5.76
N VAL A 248 -9.41 1.02 -6.14
CA VAL A 248 -9.52 0.61 -7.54
C VAL A 248 -10.80 1.15 -8.18
N LEU A 249 -11.96 1.05 -7.50
CA LEU A 249 -13.24 1.55 -8.02
C LEU A 249 -13.22 3.08 -8.19
N ASP A 250 -12.60 3.81 -7.27
CA ASP A 250 -12.44 5.26 -7.36
C ASP A 250 -11.54 5.63 -8.55
N ALA A 251 -10.41 4.95 -8.73
CA ALA A 251 -9.51 5.14 -9.87
C ALA A 251 -10.23 4.90 -11.21
N LEU A 252 -11.03 3.84 -11.29
CA LEU A 252 -11.82 3.50 -12.47
C LEU A 252 -13.02 4.43 -12.71
N ARG A 253 -13.29 5.39 -11.80
CA ARG A 253 -14.51 6.19 -11.80
C ARG A 253 -15.77 5.31 -11.92
N PHE A 254 -15.76 4.21 -11.18
CA PHE A 254 -16.76 3.16 -11.33
C PHE A 254 -18.18 3.68 -11.11
N ASP A 255 -18.40 4.56 -10.14
CA ASP A 255 -19.70 5.18 -9.85
C ASP A 255 -20.24 5.99 -11.05
N GLU A 256 -19.35 6.55 -11.90
CA GLU A 256 -19.75 7.20 -13.15
C GLU A 256 -20.05 6.17 -14.24
N CYS A 257 -19.27 5.09 -14.28
CA CYS A 257 -19.45 4.03 -15.30
C CYS A 257 -20.77 3.29 -15.16
N ILE A 258 -21.27 3.11 -13.94
CA ILE A 258 -22.53 2.39 -13.68
C ILE A 258 -23.78 3.28 -13.74
N ARG A 259 -23.60 4.59 -13.91
CA ARG A 259 -24.74 5.53 -13.94
C ARG A 259 -25.71 5.18 -15.07
N GLY A 260 -26.97 4.95 -14.71
CA GLY A 260 -28.03 4.58 -15.67
C GLY A 260 -27.98 3.12 -16.11
N ALA A 261 -27.20 2.27 -15.47
CA ALA A 261 -27.28 0.83 -15.69
C ALA A 261 -28.53 0.24 -15.03
N ASP A 262 -29.19 -0.70 -15.72
CA ASP A 262 -30.34 -1.42 -15.19
C ASP A 262 -29.95 -2.56 -14.25
N LEU A 263 -28.75 -3.13 -14.44
CA LEU A 263 -28.25 -4.28 -13.70
C LEU A 263 -26.72 -4.30 -13.72
N ILE A 264 -26.12 -4.66 -12.60
CA ILE A 264 -24.71 -4.97 -12.50
C ILE A 264 -24.52 -6.46 -12.23
N ILE A 265 -23.64 -7.11 -12.98
CA ILE A 265 -23.23 -8.50 -12.73
C ILE A 265 -21.76 -8.49 -12.35
N THR A 266 -21.44 -9.05 -11.20
CA THR A 266 -20.05 -9.21 -10.72
C THR A 266 -19.81 -10.65 -10.27
N GLY A 267 -18.53 -11.04 -10.13
CA GLY A 267 -18.21 -12.38 -9.67
C GLY A 267 -16.75 -12.53 -9.29
N GLU A 268 -16.48 -13.60 -8.58
CA GLU A 268 -15.14 -14.08 -8.27
C GLU A 268 -15.10 -15.61 -8.22
N GLY A 269 -13.89 -16.18 -8.29
CA GLY A 269 -13.72 -17.64 -8.37
C GLY A 269 -14.23 -18.40 -7.15
N LYS A 270 -14.43 -17.76 -5.98
CA LYS A 270 -14.98 -18.38 -4.78
C LYS A 270 -15.68 -17.36 -3.91
N LEU A 271 -16.95 -17.61 -3.62
CA LEU A 271 -17.71 -16.81 -2.66
C LEU A 271 -17.59 -17.43 -1.26
N ASP A 272 -17.01 -16.73 -0.32
CA ASP A 272 -16.90 -17.12 1.08
C ASP A 272 -17.15 -15.94 2.04
N LYS A 273 -16.97 -16.16 3.35
CA LYS A 273 -17.15 -15.10 4.34
C LYS A 273 -16.23 -13.89 4.14
N GLN A 274 -15.07 -14.10 3.48
CA GLN A 274 -14.14 -13.01 3.18
C GLN A 274 -14.63 -12.13 2.03
N THR A 275 -15.46 -12.65 1.14
CA THR A 275 -16.09 -11.87 0.06
C THR A 275 -16.84 -10.65 0.60
N CYS A 276 -17.54 -10.81 1.74
CA CYS A 276 -18.25 -9.72 2.41
C CYS A 276 -17.32 -8.78 3.21
N MET A 277 -16.03 -9.09 3.33
CA MET A 277 -15.07 -8.35 4.15
C MET A 277 -14.17 -7.40 3.33
N GLY A 278 -14.69 -6.85 2.21
CA GLY A 278 -13.97 -5.82 1.44
C GLY A 278 -13.35 -6.29 0.14
N LYS A 279 -13.69 -7.50 -0.37
CA LYS A 279 -13.26 -7.96 -1.70
C LYS A 279 -14.09 -7.34 -2.83
N THR A 280 -13.66 -7.58 -4.07
CA THR A 280 -14.25 -7.01 -5.29
C THR A 280 -15.77 -7.07 -5.35
N PRO A 281 -16.46 -8.21 -5.14
CA PRO A 281 -17.91 -8.26 -5.23
C PRO A 281 -18.61 -7.37 -4.20
N CYS A 282 -18.06 -7.26 -2.98
CA CYS A 282 -18.65 -6.41 -1.94
C CYS A 282 -18.52 -4.92 -2.31
N GLY A 283 -17.38 -4.49 -2.85
CA GLY A 283 -17.20 -3.11 -3.30
C GLY A 283 -18.15 -2.74 -4.44
N VAL A 284 -18.31 -3.64 -5.40
CA VAL A 284 -19.26 -3.47 -6.53
C VAL A 284 -20.72 -3.44 -6.06
N LEU A 285 -21.07 -4.35 -5.11
CA LEU A 285 -22.41 -4.35 -4.49
C LEU A 285 -22.71 -3.01 -3.79
N GLN A 286 -21.76 -2.50 -3.00
CA GLN A 286 -21.92 -1.21 -2.33
C GLN A 286 -22.06 -0.05 -3.33
N ALA A 287 -21.33 -0.08 -4.46
CA ALA A 287 -21.47 0.93 -5.51
C ALA A 287 -22.87 0.89 -6.15
N GLY A 288 -23.37 -0.31 -6.49
CA GLY A 288 -24.73 -0.49 -7.01
C GLY A 288 -25.79 0.00 -6.02
N MET A 289 -25.67 -0.38 -4.75
CA MET A 289 -26.60 0.04 -3.69
C MET A 289 -26.68 1.57 -3.54
N ARG A 290 -25.56 2.29 -3.63
CA ARG A 290 -25.55 3.76 -3.57
C ARG A 290 -26.37 4.42 -4.69
N GLN A 291 -26.51 3.75 -5.82
CA GLN A 291 -27.23 4.26 -6.99
C GLN A 291 -28.59 3.57 -7.22
N GLY A 292 -28.98 2.67 -6.31
CA GLY A 292 -30.24 1.93 -6.44
C GLY A 292 -30.26 0.91 -7.58
N ILE A 293 -29.08 0.46 -8.04
CA ILE A 293 -28.93 -0.48 -9.15
C ILE A 293 -28.85 -1.90 -8.60
N PRO A 294 -29.68 -2.84 -9.08
CA PRO A 294 -29.59 -4.25 -8.70
C PRO A 294 -28.21 -4.85 -9.04
N VAL A 295 -27.68 -5.70 -8.16
CA VAL A 295 -26.39 -6.38 -8.37
C VAL A 295 -26.56 -7.88 -8.22
N ILE A 296 -26.12 -8.64 -9.21
CA ILE A 296 -26.01 -10.09 -9.15
C ILE A 296 -24.55 -10.45 -8.91
N VAL A 297 -24.29 -11.29 -7.90
CA VAL A 297 -22.97 -11.80 -7.60
C VAL A 297 -22.91 -13.29 -7.96
N MET A 298 -21.95 -13.65 -8.79
CA MET A 298 -21.71 -15.03 -9.22
C MET A 298 -20.43 -15.56 -8.58
N GLY A 299 -20.48 -16.78 -8.06
CA GLY A 299 -19.33 -17.53 -7.57
C GLY A 299 -19.02 -18.71 -8.46
N GLY A 300 -17.73 -19.02 -8.64
CA GLY A 300 -17.25 -20.22 -9.34
C GLY A 300 -17.13 -21.41 -8.41
#